data_e45443fef5c7c729b4f8487c578a11f8
#
_entry.id   e45443fef5c7c729b4f8487c578a11f8
#
_cell.length_a   1.000
_cell.length_b   1.000
_cell.length_c   1.000
_cell.angle_alpha   90.00
_cell.angle_beta   90.00
_cell.angle_gamma   90.00
#
_symmetry.space_group_name_H-M   'P 1'
#
loop_
_entity.id
_entity.type
_entity.pdbx_description
1 polymer ?
#
loop_
_entity_poly.entity_id
_entity_poly.type
_entity_poly.pdbx_seq_one_letter_code
_entity_poly.pdbx_strand_id
1 'polypeptide(L)'
;LLADPEVEVVHICTPNVSHSEIAIAAFEAKKHVYCEKPMSHSPVEAMKMVEAWKKSGMQFTVGYQNRFRPEVQNLHAACAAGDLGDIYYGKAHAVRRRGVPTWGVFMDKAQQGGGPLIDIGTHALDITLWCMNNYDIDSVSGSVFYKLGGLQQATEGNLFGPWDPKTYEVEDSAMGFIKMKNGATINLEASWALNILESREASTTLC
;
A
#
# COMPACT_ATOMS: atom_id res chain seq x y z
N LEU A 1 -2.01 12.66 25.20
CA LEU A 1 -0.81 12.37 24.42
C LEU A 1 -0.31 13.63 23.68
N LEU A 2 -1.14 14.32 22.86
CA LEU A 2 -0.70 15.49 22.07
C LEU A 2 -0.30 16.69 22.93
N ALA A 3 -0.92 16.88 24.08
CA ALA A 3 -0.60 17.96 25.04
C ALA A 3 0.61 17.66 25.93
N ASP A 4 1.15 16.44 25.87
CA ASP A 4 2.31 16.05 26.68
C ASP A 4 3.61 16.55 26.03
N PRO A 5 4.41 17.40 26.70
CA PRO A 5 5.64 17.94 26.14
C PRO A 5 6.75 16.89 26.00
N GLU A 6 6.69 15.79 26.74
CA GLU A 6 7.68 14.71 26.64
C GLU A 6 7.47 13.79 25.43
N VAL A 7 6.27 13.83 24.81
CA VAL A 7 6.00 13.09 23.58
C VAL A 7 6.49 13.89 22.37
N GLU A 8 7.51 13.42 21.69
CA GLU A 8 8.06 14.05 20.48
C GLU A 8 7.53 13.44 19.20
N VAL A 9 7.24 12.14 19.19
CA VAL A 9 6.81 11.36 18.01
C VAL A 9 5.49 10.66 18.27
N VAL A 10 4.59 10.73 17.32
CA VAL A 10 3.33 9.96 17.31
C VAL A 10 3.43 8.86 16.26
N HIS A 11 3.25 7.59 16.67
CA HIS A 11 3.16 6.46 15.78
C HIS A 11 1.69 6.08 15.59
N ILE A 12 1.18 6.19 14.36
CA ILE A 12 -0.21 5.95 14.01
C ILE A 12 -0.34 4.53 13.44
N CYS A 13 -1.04 3.65 14.19
CA CYS A 13 -1.27 2.24 13.85
C CYS A 13 -2.77 1.91 13.87
N THR A 14 -3.61 2.88 13.59
CA THR A 14 -5.07 2.78 13.62
C THR A 14 -5.62 2.31 12.27
N PRO A 15 -6.94 2.09 12.11
CA PRO A 15 -7.55 1.92 10.80
C PRO A 15 -7.29 3.10 9.86
N ASN A 16 -7.21 2.82 8.55
CA ASN A 16 -6.79 3.79 7.53
C ASN A 16 -7.60 5.09 7.52
N VAL A 17 -8.89 5.01 7.85
CA VAL A 17 -9.81 6.17 7.87
C VAL A 17 -9.39 7.25 8.88
N SER A 18 -8.74 6.86 9.98
CA SER A 18 -8.35 7.79 11.05
C SER A 18 -6.92 8.33 10.90
N HIS A 19 -6.13 7.84 9.94
CA HIS A 19 -4.75 8.27 9.77
C HIS A 19 -4.62 9.79 9.57
N SER A 20 -5.46 10.37 8.71
CA SER A 20 -5.36 11.79 8.36
C SER A 20 -5.71 12.69 9.55
N GLU A 21 -6.80 12.41 10.24
CA GLU A 21 -7.22 13.20 11.39
C GLU A 21 -6.15 13.20 12.49
N ILE A 22 -5.64 12.02 12.84
CA ILE A 22 -4.61 11.87 13.89
C ILE A 22 -3.29 12.55 13.48
N ALA A 23 -2.86 12.38 12.21
CA ALA A 23 -1.62 12.98 11.73
C ALA A 23 -1.70 14.51 11.71
N ILE A 24 -2.82 15.07 11.23
CA ILE A 24 -3.04 16.52 11.20
C ILE A 24 -3.00 17.08 12.62
N ALA A 25 -3.72 16.49 13.56
CA ALA A 25 -3.72 16.90 14.96
C ALA A 25 -2.31 16.80 15.59
N ALA A 26 -1.53 15.77 15.24
CA ALA A 26 -0.15 15.64 15.72
C ALA A 26 0.76 16.75 15.15
N PHE A 27 0.63 17.09 13.85
CA PHE A 27 1.39 18.19 13.24
C PHE A 27 1.02 19.55 13.84
N GLU A 28 -0.25 19.80 14.12
CA GLU A 28 -0.73 21.02 14.81
C GLU A 28 -0.15 21.12 16.21
N ALA A 29 -0.02 19.98 16.91
CA ALA A 29 0.63 19.88 18.22
C ALA A 29 2.17 19.86 18.15
N LYS A 30 2.76 20.10 16.97
CA LYS A 30 4.22 20.12 16.77
C LYS A 30 4.92 18.81 17.12
N LYS A 31 4.27 17.68 16.80
CA LYS A 31 4.84 16.34 16.97
C LYS A 31 5.31 15.79 15.61
N HIS A 32 6.40 15.03 15.62
CA HIS A 32 6.79 14.20 14.48
C HIS A 32 5.80 13.04 14.30
N VAL A 33 5.62 12.58 13.08
CA VAL A 33 4.64 11.52 12.78
C VAL A 33 5.28 10.38 12.01
N TYR A 34 5.12 9.17 12.53
CA TYR A 34 5.23 7.94 11.78
C TYR A 34 3.81 7.40 11.58
N CYS A 35 3.39 7.24 10.34
CA CYS A 35 2.06 6.71 10.01
C CYS A 35 2.20 5.36 9.33
N GLU A 36 1.45 4.35 9.77
CA GLU A 36 1.35 3.10 9.04
C GLU A 36 0.80 3.32 7.62
N LYS A 37 1.17 2.41 6.74
CA LYS A 37 0.65 2.38 5.37
C LYS A 37 -0.82 1.89 5.35
N PRO A 38 -1.60 2.34 4.38
CA PRO A 38 -1.36 3.45 3.45
C PRO A 38 -1.38 4.79 4.18
N MET A 39 -0.88 5.84 3.55
CA MET A 39 -0.92 7.18 4.14
C MET A 39 -2.32 7.56 4.62
N SER A 40 -3.35 7.24 3.83
CA SER A 40 -4.76 7.44 4.18
C SER A 40 -5.65 6.50 3.35
N HIS A 41 -6.92 6.39 3.73
CA HIS A 41 -7.96 5.66 3.00
C HIS A 41 -8.37 6.34 1.69
N SER A 42 -8.05 7.62 1.49
CA SER A 42 -8.38 8.37 0.28
C SER A 42 -7.31 9.38 -0.11
N PRO A 43 -7.16 9.68 -1.43
CA PRO A 43 -6.21 10.69 -1.90
C PRO A 43 -6.48 12.10 -1.36
N VAL A 44 -7.75 12.46 -1.18
CA VAL A 44 -8.14 13.78 -0.65
C VAL A 44 -7.62 13.96 0.77
N GLU A 45 -7.81 12.95 1.62
CA GLU A 45 -7.33 12.99 3.00
C GLU A 45 -5.80 12.94 3.07
N ALA A 46 -5.14 12.16 2.20
CA ALA A 46 -3.70 12.15 2.10
C ALA A 46 -3.12 13.53 1.74
N MET A 47 -3.77 14.26 0.83
CA MET A 47 -3.35 15.63 0.48
C MET A 47 -3.46 16.60 1.66
N LYS A 48 -4.51 16.50 2.48
CA LYS A 48 -4.64 17.29 3.71
C LYS A 48 -3.50 17.02 4.70
N MET A 49 -3.10 15.74 4.84
CA MET A 49 -1.94 15.37 5.66
C MET A 49 -0.65 16.03 5.14
N VAL A 50 -0.41 15.97 3.83
CA VAL A 50 0.78 16.59 3.19
C VAL A 50 0.80 18.10 3.41
N GLU A 51 -0.34 18.77 3.29
CA GLU A 51 -0.45 20.22 3.54
C GLU A 51 -0.17 20.57 5.01
N ALA A 52 -0.74 19.82 5.95
CA ALA A 52 -0.51 20.01 7.38
C ALA A 52 0.98 19.74 7.74
N TRP A 53 1.54 18.66 7.21
CA TRP A 53 2.96 18.34 7.38
C TRP A 53 3.86 19.49 6.92
N LYS A 54 3.68 19.97 5.68
CA LYS A 54 4.50 21.08 5.12
C LYS A 54 4.44 22.36 5.97
N LYS A 55 3.27 22.65 6.55
CA LYS A 55 3.08 23.82 7.42
C LYS A 55 3.68 23.63 8.82
N SER A 56 3.78 22.39 9.28
CA SER A 56 4.21 22.08 10.65
C SER A 56 5.70 22.27 10.89
N GLY A 57 6.54 22.01 9.89
CA GLY A 57 7.99 21.90 10.01
C GLY A 57 8.46 20.61 10.69
N MET A 58 7.56 19.67 10.96
CA MET A 58 7.87 18.41 11.63
C MET A 58 8.32 17.34 10.64
N GLN A 59 8.93 16.26 11.12
CA GLN A 59 9.25 15.11 10.31
C GLN A 59 8.00 14.23 10.11
N PHE A 60 7.90 13.65 8.92
CA PHE A 60 6.83 12.74 8.56
C PHE A 60 7.37 11.55 7.76
N THR A 61 6.95 10.36 8.09
CA THR A 61 7.21 9.16 7.30
C THR A 61 6.01 8.23 7.27
N VAL A 62 5.87 7.50 6.17
CA VAL A 62 4.86 6.45 6.00
C VAL A 62 5.55 5.10 6.05
N GLY A 63 4.94 4.13 6.73
CA GLY A 63 5.49 2.84 7.08
C GLY A 63 5.66 1.87 5.91
N TYR A 64 6.37 2.25 4.86
CA TYR A 64 6.73 1.34 3.75
C TYR A 64 7.99 0.53 4.10
N GLN A 65 7.87 -0.33 5.09
CA GLN A 65 8.98 -1.10 5.67
C GLN A 65 9.68 -2.03 4.66
N ASN A 66 9.02 -2.43 3.58
CA ASN A 66 9.62 -3.29 2.55
C ASN A 66 10.81 -2.64 1.84
N ARG A 67 10.91 -1.32 1.83
CA ARG A 67 12.10 -0.59 1.35
C ARG A 67 13.38 -0.94 2.12
N PHE A 68 13.25 -1.38 3.37
CA PHE A 68 14.38 -1.70 4.25
C PHE A 68 14.80 -3.18 4.21
N ARG A 69 14.14 -4.00 3.40
CA ARG A 69 14.56 -5.38 3.18
C ARG A 69 15.89 -5.41 2.42
N PRO A 70 16.86 -6.25 2.79
CA PRO A 70 18.19 -6.28 2.17
C PRO A 70 18.15 -6.45 0.65
N GLU A 71 17.29 -7.33 0.13
CA GLU A 71 17.13 -7.56 -1.30
C GLU A 71 16.57 -6.34 -2.04
N VAL A 72 15.68 -5.56 -1.41
CA VAL A 72 15.11 -4.34 -1.99
C VAL A 72 16.14 -3.21 -1.96
N GLN A 73 16.92 -3.09 -0.89
CA GLN A 73 18.03 -2.15 -0.81
C GLN A 73 19.10 -2.42 -1.89
N ASN A 74 19.47 -3.69 -2.09
CA ASN A 74 20.42 -4.09 -3.11
C ASN A 74 19.89 -3.77 -4.52
N LEU A 75 18.62 -4.09 -4.80
CA LEU A 75 18.00 -3.75 -6.09
C LEU A 75 17.99 -2.23 -6.32
N HIS A 76 17.57 -1.47 -5.31
CA HIS A 76 17.55 0.00 -5.40
C HIS A 76 18.96 0.56 -5.66
N ALA A 77 19.98 0.04 -4.99
CA ALA A 77 21.37 0.48 -5.18
C ALA A 77 21.85 0.19 -6.63
N ALA A 78 21.56 -1.00 -7.17
CA ALA A 78 21.88 -1.37 -8.55
C ALA A 78 21.16 -0.47 -9.57
N CYS A 79 19.87 -0.18 -9.33
CA CYS A 79 19.13 0.77 -10.17
C CYS A 79 19.76 2.18 -10.14
N ALA A 80 20.09 2.67 -8.93
CA ALA A 80 20.70 3.98 -8.74
C ALA A 80 22.11 4.10 -9.36
N ALA A 81 22.85 2.98 -9.39
CA ALA A 81 24.16 2.90 -10.06
C ALA A 81 24.06 2.83 -11.60
N GLY A 82 22.85 2.60 -12.14
CA GLY A 82 22.65 2.44 -13.59
C GLY A 82 22.97 1.03 -14.12
N ASP A 83 23.16 0.05 -13.23
CA ASP A 83 23.54 -1.32 -13.62
C ASP A 83 22.49 -2.02 -14.49
N LEU A 84 21.21 -1.60 -14.38
CA LEU A 84 20.11 -2.13 -15.17
C LEU A 84 19.81 -1.32 -16.44
N GLY A 85 20.54 -0.22 -16.68
CA GLY A 85 20.27 0.68 -17.81
C GLY A 85 18.90 1.40 -17.67
N ASP A 86 18.27 1.67 -18.80
CA ASP A 86 16.94 2.31 -18.86
C ASP A 86 15.85 1.31 -18.50
N ILE A 87 15.26 1.47 -17.34
CA ILE A 87 14.16 0.62 -16.90
C ILE A 87 12.87 1.06 -17.61
N TYR A 88 12.41 0.26 -18.54
CA TYR A 88 11.22 0.53 -19.36
C TYR A 88 9.97 -0.28 -18.93
N TYR A 89 10.15 -1.31 -18.09
CA TYR A 89 9.08 -2.17 -17.65
C TYR A 89 9.27 -2.60 -16.19
N GLY A 90 8.19 -2.53 -15.41
CA GLY A 90 8.12 -3.00 -14.03
C GLY A 90 6.92 -3.92 -13.79
N LYS A 91 7.08 -4.91 -12.93
CA LYS A 91 5.97 -5.69 -12.38
C LYS A 91 5.92 -5.51 -10.87
N ALA A 92 4.81 -5.00 -10.38
CA ALA A 92 4.49 -4.89 -8.97
C ALA A 92 3.51 -6.01 -8.59
N HIS A 93 3.98 -7.03 -7.87
CA HIS A 93 3.18 -8.19 -7.51
C HIS A 93 2.91 -8.26 -6.01
N ALA A 94 1.63 -8.32 -5.66
CA ALA A 94 1.13 -8.50 -4.31
C ALA A 94 -0.05 -9.49 -4.33
N VAL A 95 0.24 -10.76 -4.67
CA VAL A 95 -0.79 -11.77 -4.89
C VAL A 95 -0.62 -12.94 -3.92
N ARG A 96 -1.70 -13.29 -3.24
CA ARG A 96 -1.82 -14.44 -2.35
C ARG A 96 -2.70 -15.51 -2.99
N ARG A 97 -2.39 -16.76 -2.70
CA ARG A 97 -3.24 -17.88 -3.10
C ARG A 97 -4.51 -17.95 -2.26
N ARG A 98 -4.37 -17.89 -0.94
CA ARG A 98 -5.44 -17.88 0.07
C ARG A 98 -4.94 -17.18 1.33
N GLY A 99 -5.08 -15.88 1.37
CA GLY A 99 -4.57 -15.05 2.46
C GLY A 99 -5.40 -13.79 2.67
N VAL A 100 -6.73 -13.95 2.72
CA VAL A 100 -7.63 -12.87 3.15
C VAL A 100 -7.39 -12.59 4.63
N PRO A 101 -7.06 -11.35 5.03
CA PRO A 101 -6.91 -10.99 6.43
C PRO A 101 -8.29 -10.97 7.10
N THR A 102 -8.47 -11.82 8.11
CA THR A 102 -9.76 -12.02 8.80
C THR A 102 -9.84 -11.34 10.15
N TRP A 103 -8.82 -10.57 10.51
CA TRP A 103 -8.78 -9.79 11.75
C TRP A 103 -8.99 -8.29 11.48
N GLY A 104 -9.30 -7.54 12.53
CA GLY A 104 -9.47 -6.09 12.45
C GLY A 104 -10.59 -5.68 11.50
N VAL A 105 -10.30 -4.68 10.66
CA VAL A 105 -11.29 -4.04 9.79
C VAL A 105 -10.96 -4.14 8.29
N PHE A 106 -10.10 -5.10 7.90
CA PHE A 106 -9.60 -5.21 6.52
C PHE A 106 -10.68 -5.38 5.46
N MET A 107 -11.80 -6.01 5.81
CA MET A 107 -12.94 -6.23 4.90
C MET A 107 -13.97 -5.11 4.91
N ASP A 108 -13.84 -4.13 5.82
CA ASP A 108 -14.73 -2.97 5.95
C ASP A 108 -14.23 -1.84 5.03
N LYS A 109 -14.98 -1.57 3.97
CA LYS A 109 -14.62 -0.56 2.97
C LYS A 109 -14.58 0.85 3.53
N ALA A 110 -15.48 1.18 4.46
CA ALA A 110 -15.54 2.52 5.04
C ALA A 110 -14.29 2.84 5.87
N GLN A 111 -13.74 1.85 6.57
CA GLN A 111 -12.57 2.02 7.42
C GLN A 111 -11.25 1.87 6.68
N GLN A 112 -11.19 0.99 5.67
CA GLN A 112 -9.96 0.70 4.93
C GLN A 112 -9.82 1.46 3.63
N GLY A 113 -10.93 1.84 2.96
CA GLY A 113 -10.92 2.48 1.66
C GLY A 113 -10.87 1.50 0.48
N GLY A 114 -10.45 0.27 0.68
CA GLY A 114 -10.35 -0.79 -0.32
C GLY A 114 -9.74 -2.07 0.25
N GLY A 115 -9.60 -3.09 -0.59
CA GLY A 115 -9.08 -4.41 -0.25
C GLY A 115 -7.57 -4.58 -0.56
N PRO A 116 -7.20 -5.67 -1.28
CA PRO A 116 -5.80 -5.99 -1.52
C PRO A 116 -5.00 -4.93 -2.26
N LEU A 117 -5.64 -4.08 -3.08
CA LEU A 117 -4.92 -3.01 -3.77
C LEU A 117 -4.30 -2.02 -2.77
N ILE A 118 -5.09 -1.53 -1.83
CA ILE A 118 -4.65 -0.56 -0.83
C ILE A 118 -3.87 -1.21 0.33
N ASP A 119 -4.11 -2.50 0.61
CA ASP A 119 -3.42 -3.23 1.67
C ASP A 119 -2.03 -3.72 1.25
N ILE A 120 -1.96 -4.66 0.30
CA ILE A 120 -0.70 -5.30 -0.11
C ILE A 120 -0.16 -4.78 -1.43
N GLY A 121 -1.04 -4.34 -2.35
CA GLY A 121 -0.66 -3.77 -3.64
C GLY A 121 0.18 -2.51 -3.50
N THR A 122 -0.13 -1.68 -2.51
CA THR A 122 0.63 -0.48 -2.19
C THR A 122 2.10 -0.77 -1.85
N HIS A 123 2.40 -1.89 -1.20
CA HIS A 123 3.78 -2.29 -0.90
C HIS A 123 4.58 -2.65 -2.14
N ALA A 124 3.97 -3.43 -3.05
CA ALA A 124 4.63 -3.82 -4.30
C ALA A 124 4.82 -2.61 -5.23
N LEU A 125 3.82 -1.75 -5.32
CA LEU A 125 3.90 -0.52 -6.11
C LEU A 125 4.96 0.43 -5.54
N ASP A 126 5.01 0.59 -4.23
CA ASP A 126 5.96 1.46 -3.56
C ASP A 126 7.42 1.07 -3.87
N ILE A 127 7.78 -0.20 -3.68
CA ILE A 127 9.15 -0.66 -3.98
C ILE A 127 9.48 -0.59 -5.47
N THR A 128 8.49 -0.80 -6.35
CA THR A 128 8.67 -0.69 -7.79
C THR A 128 8.99 0.75 -8.20
N LEU A 129 8.15 1.71 -7.79
CA LEU A 129 8.37 3.14 -8.07
C LEU A 129 9.67 3.66 -7.45
N TRP A 130 9.98 3.20 -6.24
CA TRP A 130 11.19 3.61 -5.53
C TRP A 130 12.47 3.10 -6.22
N CYS A 131 12.50 1.83 -6.63
CA CYS A 131 13.64 1.27 -7.35
C CYS A 131 13.80 1.90 -8.74
N MET A 132 12.69 2.17 -9.45
CA MET A 132 12.71 2.88 -10.73
C MET A 132 13.08 4.37 -10.58
N ASN A 133 13.00 4.93 -9.37
CA ASN A 133 13.10 6.37 -9.10
C ASN A 133 12.23 7.20 -10.06
N ASN A 134 11.02 6.72 -10.37
CA ASN A 134 10.13 7.34 -11.33
C ASN A 134 8.71 7.40 -10.78
N TYR A 135 8.21 8.62 -10.55
CA TYR A 135 6.86 8.91 -10.02
C TYR A 135 6.02 9.72 -11.00
N ASP A 136 6.54 10.01 -12.20
CA ASP A 136 5.86 10.79 -13.22
C ASP A 136 4.89 9.91 -14.02
N ILE A 137 3.68 9.78 -13.50
CA ILE A 137 2.60 8.98 -14.10
C ILE A 137 1.94 9.79 -15.23
N ASP A 138 1.76 9.14 -16.39
CA ASP A 138 0.97 9.65 -17.50
C ASP A 138 -0.48 9.19 -17.40
N SER A 139 -0.70 7.88 -17.31
CA SER A 139 -2.05 7.31 -17.28
C SER A 139 -2.10 6.00 -16.51
N VAL A 140 -3.29 5.67 -16.01
CA VAL A 140 -3.59 4.42 -15.30
C VAL A 140 -4.83 3.78 -15.90
N SER A 141 -4.75 2.47 -16.16
CA SER A 141 -5.89 1.65 -16.57
C SER A 141 -5.91 0.36 -15.78
N GLY A 142 -7.07 -0.03 -15.26
CA GLY A 142 -7.16 -1.24 -14.45
C GLY A 142 -8.60 -1.66 -14.16
N SER A 143 -8.70 -2.80 -13.51
CA SER A 143 -9.97 -3.38 -13.07
C SER A 143 -9.86 -3.94 -11.67
N VAL A 144 -10.95 -3.87 -10.93
CA VAL A 144 -11.12 -4.52 -9.63
C VAL A 144 -12.18 -5.62 -9.74
N PHE A 145 -12.03 -6.66 -8.94
CA PHE A 145 -12.90 -7.83 -8.99
C PHE A 145 -13.43 -8.17 -7.60
N TYR A 146 -14.70 -8.57 -7.57
CA TYR A 146 -15.46 -9.01 -6.41
C TYR A 146 -15.98 -10.43 -6.69
N LYS A 147 -15.09 -11.43 -6.67
CA LYS A 147 -15.40 -12.78 -7.14
C LYS A 147 -15.40 -13.83 -6.03
N LEU A 148 -14.58 -13.65 -5.02
CA LEU A 148 -14.33 -14.65 -3.99
C LEU A 148 -14.88 -14.24 -2.63
N GLY A 149 -14.81 -12.96 -2.28
CA GLY A 149 -15.17 -12.47 -0.95
C GLY A 149 -16.56 -12.87 -0.47
N GLY A 150 -17.55 -12.80 -1.36
CA GLY A 150 -18.96 -13.19 -1.07
C GLY A 150 -19.27 -14.68 -1.15
N LEU A 151 -18.30 -15.56 -1.43
CA LEU A 151 -18.53 -17.00 -1.60
C LEU A 151 -18.19 -17.79 -0.34
N GLN A 152 -19.16 -18.50 0.24
CA GLN A 152 -18.96 -19.33 1.43
C GLN A 152 -17.83 -20.37 1.24
N GLN A 153 -17.80 -21.07 0.12
CA GLN A 153 -16.79 -22.08 -0.17
C GLN A 153 -15.38 -21.49 -0.35
N ALA A 154 -15.25 -20.19 -0.61
CA ALA A 154 -13.94 -19.54 -0.73
C ALA A 154 -13.29 -19.31 0.63
N THR A 155 -14.05 -19.34 1.72
CA THR A 155 -13.51 -19.14 3.08
C THR A 155 -12.70 -20.36 3.56
N GLU A 156 -12.94 -21.53 2.96
CA GLU A 156 -12.25 -22.76 3.32
C GLU A 156 -10.78 -22.72 2.90
N GLY A 157 -9.90 -23.18 3.79
CA GLY A 157 -8.47 -23.23 3.53
C GLY A 157 -7.77 -21.86 3.46
N ASN A 158 -8.42 -20.80 3.91
CA ASN A 158 -7.77 -19.50 4.08
C ASN A 158 -6.71 -19.55 5.19
N LEU A 159 -5.53 -18.97 4.94
CA LEU A 159 -4.39 -18.99 5.85
C LEU A 159 -4.72 -18.43 7.25
N PHE A 160 -5.57 -17.42 7.29
CA PHE A 160 -5.93 -16.69 8.50
C PHE A 160 -7.30 -17.08 9.09
N GLY A 161 -7.83 -18.20 8.68
CA GLY A 161 -9.15 -18.70 9.08
C GLY A 161 -10.29 -18.19 8.20
N PRO A 162 -11.51 -18.70 8.40
CA PRO A 162 -12.67 -18.31 7.61
C PRO A 162 -13.13 -16.88 7.94
N TRP A 163 -13.79 -16.25 6.97
CA TRP A 163 -14.50 -14.98 7.16
C TRP A 163 -16.00 -15.14 6.96
N ASP A 164 -16.79 -14.16 7.37
CA ASP A 164 -18.19 -14.08 7.02
C ASP A 164 -18.35 -13.41 5.64
N PRO A 165 -18.80 -14.11 4.60
CA PRO A 165 -18.99 -13.52 3.27
C PRO A 165 -19.94 -12.32 3.23
N LYS A 166 -20.83 -12.18 4.22
CA LYS A 166 -21.78 -11.07 4.30
C LYS A 166 -21.13 -9.75 4.73
N THR A 167 -19.97 -9.81 5.36
CA THR A 167 -19.21 -8.64 5.85
C THR A 167 -18.05 -8.27 4.94
N TYR A 168 -17.91 -8.94 3.79
CA TYR A 168 -16.84 -8.68 2.84
C TYR A 168 -17.24 -7.59 1.83
N GLU A 169 -16.79 -6.36 2.04
CA GLU A 169 -17.25 -5.17 1.31
C GLU A 169 -16.26 -4.64 0.28
N VAL A 170 -15.02 -5.16 0.26
CA VAL A 170 -13.93 -4.67 -0.59
C VAL A 170 -13.69 -5.57 -1.79
N GLU A 171 -12.89 -5.12 -2.75
CA GLU A 171 -12.43 -5.99 -3.84
C GLU A 171 -11.57 -7.14 -3.30
N ASP A 172 -11.59 -8.30 -3.94
CA ASP A 172 -10.69 -9.42 -3.63
C ASP A 172 -9.47 -9.48 -4.55
N SER A 173 -9.52 -8.75 -5.68
CA SER A 173 -8.42 -8.65 -6.64
C SER A 173 -8.46 -7.33 -7.40
N ALA A 174 -7.29 -6.80 -7.74
CA ALA A 174 -7.11 -5.64 -8.60
C ALA A 174 -5.92 -5.85 -9.53
N MET A 175 -6.07 -5.46 -10.79
CA MET A 175 -5.03 -5.59 -11.82
C MET A 175 -5.04 -4.37 -12.72
N GLY A 176 -3.86 -3.89 -13.11
CA GLY A 176 -3.80 -2.73 -13.97
C GLY A 176 -2.42 -2.41 -14.52
N PHE A 177 -2.41 -1.43 -15.41
CA PHE A 177 -1.22 -0.86 -16.02
C PHE A 177 -1.09 0.61 -15.65
N ILE A 178 0.13 1.01 -15.35
CA ILE A 178 0.52 2.39 -15.10
C ILE A 178 1.52 2.77 -16.17
N LYS A 179 1.19 3.75 -17.01
CA LYS A 179 2.12 4.35 -17.96
C LYS A 179 2.81 5.54 -17.32
N MET A 180 4.12 5.57 -17.44
CA MET A 180 4.97 6.66 -16.99
C MET A 180 5.24 7.64 -18.13
N LYS A 181 5.47 8.91 -17.84
CA LYS A 181 5.73 9.94 -18.88
C LYS A 181 6.98 9.68 -19.71
N ASN A 182 7.96 8.97 -19.16
CA ASN A 182 9.15 8.55 -19.90
C ASN A 182 8.93 7.33 -20.82
N GLY A 183 7.70 6.81 -20.90
CA GLY A 183 7.33 5.65 -21.71
C GLY A 183 7.39 4.30 -20.99
N ALA A 184 7.99 4.23 -19.80
CA ALA A 184 7.98 3.00 -19.01
C ALA A 184 6.56 2.57 -18.64
N THR A 185 6.37 1.27 -18.43
CA THR A 185 5.07 0.71 -18.05
C THR A 185 5.23 -0.18 -16.83
N ILE A 186 4.34 -0.02 -15.84
CA ILE A 186 4.26 -0.91 -14.68
C ILE A 186 2.97 -1.73 -14.77
N ASN A 187 3.10 -3.05 -14.64
CA ASN A 187 1.97 -3.95 -14.41
C ASN A 187 1.80 -4.16 -12.90
N LEU A 188 0.62 -3.87 -12.38
CA LEU A 188 0.28 -4.04 -10.96
C LEU A 188 -0.76 -5.15 -10.82
N GLU A 189 -0.46 -6.11 -9.95
CA GLU A 189 -1.37 -7.18 -9.57
C GLU A 189 -1.45 -7.26 -8.04
N ALA A 190 -2.66 -7.15 -7.49
CA ALA A 190 -2.91 -7.27 -6.07
C ALA A 190 -4.12 -8.18 -5.83
N SER A 191 -3.98 -9.19 -4.96
CA SER A 191 -5.08 -10.06 -4.58
C SER A 191 -4.80 -10.75 -3.26
N TRP A 192 -5.84 -10.92 -2.44
CA TRP A 192 -5.76 -11.76 -1.25
C TRP A 192 -6.04 -13.24 -1.53
N ALA A 193 -6.68 -13.53 -2.67
CA ALA A 193 -7.00 -14.90 -3.06
C ALA A 193 -7.10 -15.06 -4.58
N LEU A 194 -6.13 -15.75 -5.16
CA LEU A 194 -6.12 -16.15 -6.57
C LEU A 194 -5.85 -17.63 -6.70
N ASN A 195 -6.36 -18.25 -7.76
CA ASN A 195 -6.03 -19.62 -8.12
C ASN A 195 -4.65 -19.70 -8.81
N ILE A 196 -3.61 -19.44 -8.04
CA ILE A 196 -2.20 -19.46 -8.45
C ILE A 196 -1.44 -20.55 -7.71
N LEU A 197 -0.29 -20.95 -8.23
CA LEU A 197 0.55 -21.95 -7.59
C LEU A 197 1.27 -21.38 -6.37
N GLU A 198 1.84 -20.19 -6.51
CA GLU A 198 2.69 -19.56 -5.51
C GLU A 198 2.22 -18.13 -5.19
N SER A 199 2.21 -17.78 -3.92
CA SER A 199 2.01 -16.41 -3.48
C SER A 199 3.26 -15.56 -3.76
N ARG A 200 3.04 -14.29 -4.10
CA ARG A 200 4.12 -13.28 -4.27
C ARG A 200 3.69 -12.00 -3.59
N GLU A 201 4.24 -11.74 -2.43
CA GLU A 201 3.90 -10.52 -1.68
C GLU A 201 5.04 -9.50 -1.76
N ALA A 202 4.66 -8.25 -2.02
CA ALA A 202 5.57 -7.11 -2.08
C ALA A 202 6.83 -7.43 -2.90
N SER A 203 6.65 -7.96 -4.11
CA SER A 203 7.74 -8.24 -5.04
C SER A 203 7.70 -7.33 -6.24
N THR A 204 8.88 -7.02 -6.78
CA THR A 204 9.02 -6.27 -8.02
C THR A 204 9.94 -7.02 -8.99
N THR A 205 9.68 -6.87 -10.28
CA THR A 205 10.59 -7.28 -11.37
C THR A 205 10.80 -6.07 -12.25
N LEU A 206 12.05 -5.76 -12.59
CA LEU A 206 12.42 -4.62 -13.42
C LEU A 206 13.16 -5.09 -14.66
N CYS A 207 12.85 -4.51 -15.82
CA CYS A 207 13.49 -4.77 -17.11
C CYS A 207 13.89 -3.47 -17.81
#